data_8d69a8734ad7ce68270f9fbee1b8b439
#
_entry.id   8d69a8734ad7ce68270f9fbee1b8b439
#
_cell.length_a   1.000
_cell.length_b   1.000
_cell.length_c   1.000
_cell.angle_alpha   90.00
_cell.angle_beta   90.00
_cell.angle_gamma   90.00
#
_symmetry.space_group_name_H-M   'P 1'
#
loop_
_entity.id
_entity.type
_entity.pdbx_description
1 polymer ?
#
loop_
_entity_poly.entity_id
_entity_poly.type
_entity_poly.pdbx_seq_one_letter_code
_entity_poly.pdbx_strand_id
1 'polypeptide(L)'
;MKILFATGHGYLPQRVGGSETSSHELILALQERGHHCAVLAHLQGNGWLALRNRVLMKLGRRPLVADRLPGYRVQRAWYPARHVATALARERPDVALVQAGEPLGMAAALWAAGVPTVVYLRDVEFHELGGDPAELPGLRYIANSRFVADKFRAAYGVEAQVLRPLFRAERYVTSRAPKEVTFVNPHPVKGVDLAFEIVALCPEIPFCFVEGWPMNAEEQAELEERVAAHPNLRLQARTHDMREVYRATHTLLVPSQWEEAWGRVATEAQFSGVPVLASDRGGLPEAVGPGGRVLPHDAPASTWAAALREYWGDAAVYQAASEAALAYAKRAEIDPARQIAALEAILAESLRDIPPPATQREGALASA
;
A
#
# COMPACT_ATOMS: atom_id res chain seq x y z
N MET A 1 0.23 24.36 -2.69
CA MET A 1 1.61 23.88 -2.81
C MET A 1 1.78 23.08 -4.09
N LYS A 2 3.00 23.03 -4.63
CA LYS A 2 3.40 22.08 -5.65
C LYS A 2 4.11 20.92 -4.97
N ILE A 3 3.57 19.73 -5.08
CA ILE A 3 4.00 18.54 -4.35
C ILE A 3 4.53 17.51 -5.34
N LEU A 4 5.76 17.05 -5.16
CA LEU A 4 6.34 15.97 -5.94
C LEU A 4 6.26 14.67 -5.13
N PHE A 5 5.46 13.72 -5.59
CA PHE A 5 5.51 12.34 -5.12
C PHE A 5 6.66 11.62 -5.83
N ALA A 6 7.55 10.97 -5.10
CA ALA A 6 8.68 10.27 -5.70
C ALA A 6 8.78 8.84 -5.18
N THR A 7 9.08 7.90 -6.09
CA THR A 7 9.21 6.47 -5.77
C THR A 7 10.24 5.80 -6.67
N GLY A 8 11.00 4.89 -6.09
CA GLY A 8 11.89 4.01 -6.85
C GLY A 8 11.15 2.87 -7.55
N HIS A 9 9.90 2.61 -7.18
CA HIS A 9 9.05 1.62 -7.84
C HIS A 9 8.38 2.15 -9.11
N GLY A 10 7.88 1.24 -9.95
CA GLY A 10 6.93 1.57 -11.01
C GLY A 10 5.67 2.22 -10.43
N TYR A 11 4.94 2.94 -11.29
CA TYR A 11 3.72 3.63 -10.89
C TYR A 11 2.59 3.41 -11.92
N LEU A 12 1.35 3.75 -11.54
CA LEU A 12 0.17 3.56 -12.37
C LEU A 12 0.37 4.02 -13.82
N PRO A 13 -0.12 3.30 -14.82
CA PRO A 13 -0.81 2.00 -14.74
C PRO A 13 0.12 0.78 -14.77
N GLN A 14 1.46 0.95 -14.81
CA GLN A 14 2.42 -0.15 -14.95
C GLN A 14 2.50 -1.05 -13.71
N ARG A 15 2.36 -0.46 -12.54
CA ARG A 15 2.30 -1.17 -11.26
C ARG A 15 1.06 -0.68 -10.50
N VAL A 16 0.30 -1.65 -9.97
CA VAL A 16 -0.88 -1.40 -9.14
C VAL A 16 -0.74 -2.24 -7.88
N GLY A 17 -0.56 -1.58 -6.76
CA GLY A 17 -0.45 -2.18 -5.44
C GLY A 17 -1.01 -1.24 -4.38
N GLY A 18 -0.89 -1.63 -3.11
CA GLY A 18 -1.41 -0.83 -2.00
C GLY A 18 -0.78 0.55 -1.89
N SER A 19 0.54 0.67 -2.14
CA SER A 19 1.26 1.94 -2.09
C SER A 19 0.89 2.88 -3.24
N GLU A 20 0.78 2.35 -4.47
CA GLU A 20 0.43 3.12 -5.66
C GLU A 20 -1.02 3.61 -5.59
N THR A 21 -1.96 2.73 -5.19
CA THR A 21 -3.37 3.09 -5.00
C THR A 21 -3.53 4.15 -3.92
N SER A 22 -2.87 3.99 -2.79
CA SER A 22 -2.90 4.95 -1.68
C SER A 22 -2.36 6.32 -2.09
N SER A 23 -1.25 6.36 -2.84
CA SER A 23 -0.67 7.60 -3.33
C SER A 23 -1.56 8.28 -4.37
N HIS A 24 -2.20 7.50 -5.23
CA HIS A 24 -3.16 8.01 -6.19
C HIS A 24 -4.34 8.70 -5.49
N GLU A 25 -4.91 8.05 -4.47
CA GLU A 25 -6.01 8.61 -3.67
C GLU A 25 -5.57 9.90 -2.94
N LEU A 26 -4.36 9.93 -2.37
CA LEU A 26 -3.79 11.13 -1.75
C LEU A 26 -3.62 12.27 -2.78
N ILE A 27 -3.07 11.97 -3.95
CA ILE A 27 -2.86 12.97 -5.02
C ILE A 27 -4.19 13.57 -5.46
N LEU A 28 -5.21 12.74 -5.73
CA LEU A 28 -6.53 13.23 -6.12
C LEU A 28 -7.15 14.12 -5.05
N ALA A 29 -7.09 13.69 -3.78
CA ALA A 29 -7.62 14.48 -2.67
C ALA A 29 -6.89 15.81 -2.47
N LEU A 30 -5.56 15.84 -2.62
CA LEU A 30 -4.77 17.07 -2.58
C LEU A 30 -5.09 18.00 -3.75
N GLN A 31 -5.34 17.46 -4.95
CA GLN A 31 -5.73 18.26 -6.11
C GLN A 31 -7.12 18.90 -5.92
N GLU A 32 -8.08 18.17 -5.34
CA GLU A 32 -9.39 18.69 -4.97
C GLU A 32 -9.30 19.89 -3.99
N ARG A 33 -8.21 19.97 -3.21
CA ARG A 33 -7.91 21.07 -2.28
C ARG A 33 -7.01 22.15 -2.91
N GLY A 34 -6.80 22.12 -4.23
CA GLY A 34 -6.08 23.15 -4.97
C GLY A 34 -4.54 23.00 -4.99
N HIS A 35 -4.00 21.85 -4.57
CA HIS A 35 -2.57 21.57 -4.72
C HIS A 35 -2.23 21.08 -6.12
N HIS A 36 -0.99 21.33 -6.56
CA HIS A 36 -0.46 20.79 -7.81
C HIS A 36 0.43 19.58 -7.49
N CYS A 37 0.03 18.40 -7.96
CA CYS A 37 0.77 17.17 -7.72
C CYS A 37 1.36 16.60 -9.00
N ALA A 38 2.60 16.14 -8.92
CA ALA A 38 3.27 15.37 -9.97
C ALA A 38 3.96 14.15 -9.33
N VAL A 39 4.27 13.15 -10.15
CA VAL A 39 4.97 11.93 -9.71
C VAL A 39 6.27 11.78 -10.48
N LEU A 40 7.34 11.38 -9.77
CA LEU A 40 8.58 10.86 -10.32
C LEU A 40 8.68 9.37 -9.95
N ALA A 41 8.74 8.48 -10.96
CA ALA A 41 8.69 7.04 -10.74
C ALA A 41 9.64 6.26 -11.65
N HIS A 42 9.91 5.01 -11.26
CA HIS A 42 10.63 4.07 -12.11
C HIS A 42 9.80 3.68 -13.35
N LEU A 43 10.47 3.53 -14.50
CA LEU A 43 9.90 3.01 -15.72
C LEU A 43 10.05 1.48 -15.75
N GLN A 44 8.96 0.73 -15.65
CA GLN A 44 9.02 -0.72 -15.82
C GLN A 44 9.26 -1.12 -17.27
N GLY A 45 10.01 -2.22 -17.47
CA GLY A 45 10.53 -2.65 -18.77
C GLY A 45 9.52 -3.26 -19.74
N ASN A 46 8.30 -3.59 -19.31
CA ASN A 46 7.30 -4.39 -20.03
C ASN A 46 6.08 -3.56 -20.44
N GLY A 47 5.38 -4.09 -21.45
CA GLY A 47 4.15 -3.52 -21.97
C GLY A 47 4.35 -2.35 -22.93
N TRP A 48 3.23 -1.88 -23.53
CA TRP A 48 3.23 -0.85 -24.54
C TRP A 48 3.78 0.49 -24.03
N LEU A 49 3.54 0.82 -22.77
CA LEU A 49 4.02 2.08 -22.18
C LEU A 49 5.55 2.10 -22.09
N ALA A 50 6.16 0.97 -21.75
CA ALA A 50 7.62 0.82 -21.75
C ALA A 50 8.20 0.98 -23.16
N LEU A 51 7.58 0.33 -24.15
CA LEU A 51 8.00 0.45 -25.55
C LEU A 51 7.91 1.88 -26.05
N ARG A 52 6.74 2.52 -25.87
CA ARG A 52 6.52 3.94 -26.21
C ARG A 52 7.57 4.83 -25.56
N ASN A 53 7.80 4.67 -24.27
CA ASN A 53 8.70 5.53 -23.52
C ASN A 53 10.18 5.31 -23.91
N ARG A 54 10.60 4.07 -24.19
CA ARG A 54 11.94 3.79 -24.76
C ARG A 54 12.17 4.51 -26.07
N VAL A 55 11.18 4.48 -26.99
CA VAL A 55 11.25 5.17 -28.27
C VAL A 55 11.37 6.68 -28.04
N LEU A 56 10.54 7.27 -27.19
CA LEU A 56 10.57 8.70 -26.89
C LEU A 56 11.89 9.14 -26.22
N MET A 57 12.43 8.33 -25.32
CA MET A 57 13.72 8.58 -24.67
C MET A 57 14.86 8.56 -25.70
N LYS A 58 14.87 7.54 -26.57
CA LYS A 58 15.90 7.38 -27.61
C LYS A 58 15.86 8.51 -28.65
N LEU A 59 14.68 8.78 -29.22
CA LEU A 59 14.51 9.83 -30.23
C LEU A 59 14.74 11.24 -29.65
N GLY A 60 14.24 11.48 -28.44
CA GLY A 60 14.37 12.79 -27.78
C GLY A 60 15.69 13.00 -27.06
N ARG A 61 16.59 11.98 -27.00
CA ARG A 61 17.81 11.98 -26.17
C ARG A 61 17.54 12.47 -24.74
N ARG A 62 16.44 11.99 -24.15
CA ARG A 62 15.94 12.46 -22.84
C ARG A 62 16.01 11.32 -21.82
N PRO A 63 16.53 11.55 -20.61
CA PRO A 63 16.58 10.53 -19.57
C PRO A 63 15.21 10.31 -18.89
N LEU A 64 14.27 11.24 -19.09
CA LEU A 64 12.92 11.23 -18.52
C LEU A 64 11.89 11.41 -19.61
N VAL A 65 10.81 10.66 -19.52
CA VAL A 65 9.57 10.87 -20.28
C VAL A 65 8.41 11.10 -19.33
N ALA A 66 7.40 11.83 -19.81
CA ALA A 66 6.21 12.11 -19.00
C ALA A 66 4.94 11.69 -19.72
N ASP A 67 3.95 11.27 -18.92
CA ASP A 67 2.58 11.04 -19.34
C ASP A 67 1.59 11.64 -18.31
N ARG A 68 0.29 11.52 -18.60
CA ARG A 68 -0.80 11.95 -17.72
C ARG A 68 -1.86 10.86 -17.58
N LEU A 69 -1.49 9.61 -17.72
CA LEU A 69 -2.42 8.48 -17.71
C LEU A 69 -3.27 8.41 -16.43
N PRO A 70 -2.75 8.70 -15.23
CA PRO A 70 -3.58 8.72 -14.01
C PRO A 70 -4.35 10.04 -13.79
N GLY A 71 -4.38 10.98 -14.74
CA GLY A 71 -5.03 12.30 -14.60
C GLY A 71 -4.10 13.44 -14.17
N TYR A 72 -2.87 13.16 -13.78
CA TYR A 72 -1.82 14.11 -13.40
C TYR A 72 -0.48 13.70 -14.05
N ARG A 73 0.51 14.59 -13.97
CA ARG A 73 1.81 14.32 -14.60
C ARG A 73 2.59 13.26 -13.85
N VAL A 74 3.03 12.22 -14.58
CA VAL A 74 3.96 11.20 -14.13
C VAL A 74 5.21 11.24 -14.99
N GLN A 75 6.35 11.53 -14.39
CA GLN A 75 7.67 11.45 -14.98
C GLN A 75 8.27 10.09 -14.71
N ARG A 76 8.76 9.41 -15.76
CA ARG A 76 9.31 8.05 -15.66
C ARG A 76 10.74 8.02 -16.14
N ALA A 77 11.61 7.37 -15.36
CA ALA A 77 13.01 7.11 -15.67
C ALA A 77 13.39 5.69 -15.28
N TRP A 78 14.45 5.13 -15.89
CA TRP A 78 15.03 3.86 -15.45
C TRP A 78 15.62 3.95 -14.04
N TYR A 79 16.23 5.07 -13.69
CA TYR A 79 16.83 5.36 -12.40
C TYR A 79 16.36 6.75 -11.94
N PRO A 80 15.14 6.86 -11.37
CA PRO A 80 14.55 8.17 -11.11
C PRO A 80 15.37 9.05 -10.16
N ALA A 81 16.03 8.48 -9.15
CA ALA A 81 16.89 9.23 -8.24
C ALA A 81 18.06 9.95 -8.95
N ARG A 82 18.62 9.35 -10.01
CA ARG A 82 19.71 9.98 -10.82
C ARG A 82 19.22 11.15 -11.67
N HIS A 83 17.91 11.33 -11.82
CA HIS A 83 17.32 12.34 -12.71
C HIS A 83 16.45 13.35 -11.94
N VAL A 84 16.64 13.44 -10.64
CA VAL A 84 15.95 14.41 -9.75
C VAL A 84 16.10 15.83 -10.28
N ALA A 85 17.30 16.28 -10.61
CA ALA A 85 17.54 17.64 -11.13
C ALA A 85 16.70 17.94 -12.39
N THR A 86 16.57 16.98 -13.31
CA THR A 86 15.76 17.13 -14.51
C THR A 86 14.25 17.20 -14.18
N ALA A 87 13.81 16.41 -13.20
CA ALA A 87 12.42 16.43 -12.75
C ALA A 87 12.10 17.77 -12.06
N LEU A 88 12.97 18.25 -11.19
CA LEU A 88 12.83 19.52 -10.47
C LEU A 88 12.80 20.73 -11.41
N ALA A 89 13.63 20.75 -12.46
CA ALA A 89 13.64 21.82 -13.44
C ALA A 89 12.27 21.98 -14.13
N ARG A 90 11.48 20.90 -14.23
CA ARG A 90 10.15 20.89 -14.87
C ARG A 90 9.03 21.19 -13.90
N GLU A 91 9.05 20.59 -12.71
CA GLU A 91 7.94 20.63 -11.75
C GLU A 91 8.07 21.81 -10.78
N ARG A 92 9.30 22.15 -10.40
CA ARG A 92 9.59 23.20 -9.39
C ARG A 92 8.73 22.99 -8.14
N PRO A 93 8.81 21.81 -7.50
CA PRO A 93 7.99 21.52 -6.34
C PRO A 93 8.42 22.36 -5.13
N ASP A 94 7.47 22.69 -4.28
CA ASP A 94 7.71 23.32 -2.99
C ASP A 94 8.21 22.28 -1.98
N VAL A 95 7.71 21.03 -2.10
CA VAL A 95 7.98 19.91 -1.18
C VAL A 95 7.90 18.57 -1.93
N ALA A 96 8.66 17.59 -1.46
CA ALA A 96 8.61 16.21 -1.96
C ALA A 96 8.08 15.25 -0.90
N LEU A 97 7.29 14.25 -1.33
CA LEU A 97 6.88 13.09 -0.55
C LEU A 97 7.45 11.84 -1.21
N VAL A 98 8.39 11.19 -0.52
CA VAL A 98 9.12 10.02 -1.04
C VAL A 98 8.59 8.74 -0.41
N GLN A 99 8.48 7.67 -1.18
CA GLN A 99 8.00 6.38 -0.69
C GLN A 99 8.53 5.22 -1.54
N ALA A 100 8.66 4.05 -0.95
CA ALA A 100 8.91 2.76 -1.61
C ALA A 100 10.07 2.73 -2.63
N GLY A 101 10.76 1.59 -2.72
CA GLY A 101 11.86 1.37 -3.66
C GLY A 101 13.04 2.32 -3.43
N GLU A 102 13.85 1.99 -2.44
CA GLU A 102 15.01 2.77 -2.00
C GLU A 102 14.66 4.24 -1.65
N PRO A 103 13.66 4.45 -0.75
CA PRO A 103 13.14 5.79 -0.49
C PRO A 103 14.20 6.75 0.07
N LEU A 104 15.20 6.28 0.84
CA LEU A 104 16.23 7.15 1.39
C LEU A 104 17.21 7.64 0.32
N GLY A 105 17.57 6.81 -0.66
CA GLY A 105 18.40 7.25 -1.77
C GLY A 105 17.70 8.34 -2.61
N MET A 106 16.39 8.20 -2.84
CA MET A 106 15.59 9.23 -3.49
C MET A 106 15.46 10.49 -2.64
N ALA A 107 15.21 10.35 -1.34
CA ALA A 107 15.09 11.47 -0.42
C ALA A 107 16.43 12.24 -0.30
N ALA A 108 17.56 11.55 -0.22
CA ALA A 108 18.88 12.16 -0.22
C ALA A 108 19.13 13.01 -1.47
N ALA A 109 18.76 12.50 -2.65
CA ALA A 109 18.91 13.23 -3.90
C ALA A 109 18.04 14.51 -3.95
N LEU A 110 16.79 14.44 -3.48
CA LEU A 110 15.87 15.58 -3.41
C LEU A 110 16.33 16.61 -2.36
N TRP A 111 16.71 16.14 -1.18
CA TRP A 111 17.26 16.96 -0.09
C TRP A 111 18.54 17.67 -0.51
N ALA A 112 19.44 16.95 -1.20
CA ALA A 112 20.66 17.53 -1.75
C ALA A 112 20.38 18.61 -2.81
N ALA A 113 19.28 18.49 -3.54
CA ALA A 113 18.84 19.48 -4.51
C ALA A 113 18.08 20.66 -3.89
N GLY A 114 17.99 20.76 -2.56
CA GLY A 114 17.37 21.87 -1.85
C GLY A 114 15.85 21.77 -1.71
N VAL A 115 15.26 20.59 -1.90
CA VAL A 115 13.81 20.38 -1.77
C VAL A 115 13.48 19.82 -0.39
N PRO A 116 12.64 20.51 0.42
CA PRO A 116 12.10 19.95 1.65
C PRO A 116 11.44 18.59 1.36
N THR A 117 11.79 17.56 2.14
CA THR A 117 11.42 16.18 1.81
C THR A 117 10.86 15.45 3.02
N VAL A 118 9.72 14.80 2.81
CA VAL A 118 9.08 13.89 3.76
C VAL A 118 9.20 12.47 3.23
N VAL A 119 9.61 11.52 4.07
CA VAL A 119 9.67 10.10 3.74
C VAL A 119 8.44 9.39 4.30
N TYR A 120 7.68 8.74 3.44
CA TYR A 120 6.53 7.95 3.83
C TYR A 120 6.89 6.47 3.88
N LEU A 121 7.07 5.96 5.09
CA LEU A 121 7.38 4.57 5.40
C LEU A 121 6.12 3.71 5.21
N ARG A 122 6.18 2.74 4.29
CA ARG A 122 5.01 1.95 3.88
C ARG A 122 5.21 0.45 3.95
N ASP A 123 6.40 0.02 4.34
CA ASP A 123 6.81 -1.36 4.57
C ASP A 123 7.87 -1.40 5.66
N VAL A 124 8.30 -2.58 6.05
CA VAL A 124 9.35 -2.83 7.04
C VAL A 124 10.50 -3.65 6.45
N GLU A 125 10.67 -3.56 5.13
CA GLU A 125 11.74 -4.23 4.39
C GLU A 125 12.98 -3.36 4.39
N PHE A 126 13.70 -3.38 5.50
CA PHE A 126 14.84 -2.50 5.72
C PHE A 126 15.95 -2.64 4.67
N HIS A 127 16.05 -3.81 4.00
CA HIS A 127 17.00 -4.01 2.90
C HIS A 127 16.65 -3.22 1.63
N GLU A 128 15.40 -2.77 1.49
CA GLU A 128 14.94 -1.92 0.39
C GLU A 128 14.96 -0.42 0.72
N LEU A 129 15.52 -0.03 1.88
CA LEU A 129 15.52 1.36 2.32
C LEU A 129 16.41 2.27 1.46
N GLY A 130 17.50 1.73 0.92
CA GLY A 130 18.43 2.46 0.05
C GLY A 130 19.28 3.50 0.79
N GLY A 131 19.56 3.29 2.10
CA GLY A 131 20.39 4.14 2.94
C GLY A 131 20.12 3.99 4.43
N ASP A 132 20.83 4.75 5.26
CA ASP A 132 20.60 4.83 6.70
C ASP A 132 19.87 6.15 7.04
N PRO A 133 18.75 6.10 7.78
CA PRO A 133 18.07 7.31 8.26
C PRO A 133 18.99 8.25 9.09
N ALA A 134 19.96 7.70 9.81
CA ALA A 134 20.89 8.48 10.63
C ALA A 134 21.79 9.42 9.79
N GLU A 135 22.03 9.09 8.52
CA GLU A 135 22.79 9.93 7.59
C GLU A 135 21.99 11.12 7.06
N LEU A 136 20.68 11.17 7.33
CA LEU A 136 19.75 12.17 6.80
C LEU A 136 18.95 12.87 7.93
N PRO A 137 19.63 13.53 8.89
CA PRO A 137 19.02 14.03 10.12
C PRO A 137 18.00 15.16 9.93
N GLY A 138 17.86 15.71 8.72
CA GLY A 138 16.89 16.79 8.44
C GLY A 138 15.58 16.30 7.82
N LEU A 139 15.44 15.01 7.59
CA LEU A 139 14.21 14.48 6.96
C LEU A 139 13.10 14.28 8.00
N ARG A 140 11.87 14.52 7.55
CA ARG A 140 10.67 14.14 8.30
C ARG A 140 10.19 12.77 7.84
N TYR A 141 9.69 12.00 8.80
CA TYR A 141 9.17 10.66 8.53
C TYR A 141 7.69 10.57 8.90
N ILE A 142 6.92 9.92 8.04
CA ILE A 142 5.56 9.48 8.32
C ILE A 142 5.47 7.96 8.09
N ALA A 143 4.60 7.29 8.83
CA ALA A 143 4.38 5.84 8.72
C ALA A 143 2.89 5.56 8.50
N ASN A 144 2.58 4.51 7.75
CA ASN A 144 1.18 4.17 7.44
C ASN A 144 0.46 3.41 8.57
N SER A 145 1.17 3.04 9.64
CA SER A 145 0.63 2.40 10.85
C SER A 145 1.51 2.68 12.06
N ARG A 146 0.99 2.43 13.25
CA ARG A 146 1.81 2.42 14.48
C ARG A 146 2.86 1.33 14.42
N PHE A 147 2.49 0.15 13.89
CA PHE A 147 3.42 -0.95 13.70
C PHE A 147 4.68 -0.52 12.93
N VAL A 148 4.51 0.13 11.77
CA VAL A 148 5.65 0.62 10.97
C VAL A 148 6.44 1.69 11.73
N ALA A 149 5.78 2.65 12.36
CA ALA A 149 6.44 3.68 13.17
C ALA A 149 7.29 3.07 14.29
N ASP A 150 6.75 2.10 15.03
CA ASP A 150 7.45 1.44 16.15
C ASP A 150 8.63 0.59 15.67
N LYS A 151 8.50 -0.10 14.53
CA LYS A 151 9.61 -0.84 13.89
C LYS A 151 10.78 0.07 13.51
N PHE A 152 10.50 1.22 12.90
CA PHE A 152 11.53 2.19 12.53
C PHE A 152 12.15 2.89 13.75
N ARG A 153 11.34 3.16 14.78
CA ARG A 153 11.87 3.67 16.05
C ARG A 153 12.82 2.65 16.71
N ALA A 154 12.43 1.39 16.74
CA ALA A 154 13.24 0.34 17.34
C ALA A 154 14.54 0.06 16.56
N ALA A 155 14.50 0.10 15.22
CA ALA A 155 15.65 -0.24 14.39
C ALA A 155 16.63 0.92 14.20
N TYR A 156 16.12 2.15 14.08
CA TYR A 156 16.91 3.32 13.66
C TYR A 156 16.75 4.56 14.56
N GLY A 157 15.95 4.50 15.63
CA GLY A 157 15.61 5.68 16.44
C GLY A 157 14.77 6.74 15.69
N VAL A 158 14.16 6.39 14.56
CA VAL A 158 13.38 7.32 13.74
C VAL A 158 12.02 7.56 14.38
N GLU A 159 11.68 8.82 14.64
CA GLU A 159 10.35 9.23 15.03
C GLU A 159 9.49 9.52 13.78
N ALA A 160 8.47 8.73 13.55
CA ALA A 160 7.56 8.88 12.43
C ALA A 160 6.14 9.24 12.90
N GLN A 161 5.54 10.27 12.31
CA GLN A 161 4.12 10.57 12.53
C GLN A 161 3.26 9.54 11.81
N VAL A 162 2.21 9.04 12.47
CA VAL A 162 1.33 8.03 11.86
C VAL A 162 0.30 8.73 10.98
N LEU A 163 0.38 8.46 9.67
CA LEU A 163 -0.59 8.86 8.67
C LEU A 163 -1.11 7.59 7.97
N ARG A 164 -2.29 7.13 8.37
CA ARG A 164 -2.89 5.91 7.82
C ARG A 164 -3.23 6.04 6.34
N PRO A 165 -3.35 4.92 5.60
CA PRO A 165 -3.75 4.98 4.20
C PRO A 165 -5.08 5.71 4.03
N LEU A 166 -5.17 6.52 2.99
CA LEU A 166 -6.42 7.17 2.61
C LEU A 166 -7.34 6.13 1.95
N PHE A 167 -8.61 6.19 2.29
CA PHE A 167 -9.66 5.38 1.69
C PHE A 167 -10.82 6.27 1.22
N ARG A 168 -11.28 6.05 0.01
CA ARG A 168 -12.53 6.60 -0.50
C ARG A 168 -13.61 5.53 -0.32
N ALA A 169 -14.42 5.65 0.72
CA ALA A 169 -15.41 4.64 1.11
C ALA A 169 -16.35 4.25 -0.05
N GLU A 170 -16.71 5.22 -0.91
CA GLU A 170 -17.56 5.03 -2.08
C GLU A 170 -17.00 4.03 -3.11
N ARG A 171 -15.71 3.74 -3.06
CA ARG A 171 -15.06 2.72 -3.91
C ARG A 171 -15.24 1.29 -3.40
N TYR A 172 -15.69 1.13 -2.17
CA TYR A 172 -15.75 -0.16 -1.48
C TYR A 172 -17.12 -0.50 -0.93
N VAL A 173 -17.95 0.52 -0.67
CA VAL A 173 -19.32 0.34 -0.16
C VAL A 173 -20.20 -0.32 -1.21
N THR A 174 -20.85 -1.42 -0.84
CA THR A 174 -21.77 -2.16 -1.70
C THR A 174 -22.94 -2.76 -0.90
N SER A 175 -24.07 -2.99 -1.59
CA SER A 175 -25.15 -3.81 -1.03
C SER A 175 -24.69 -5.26 -0.94
N ARG A 176 -24.85 -5.87 0.23
CA ARG A 176 -24.31 -7.21 0.50
C ARG A 176 -25.28 -8.32 0.12
N ALA A 177 -24.73 -9.39 -0.45
CA ALA A 177 -25.35 -10.69 -0.67
C ALA A 177 -24.32 -11.78 -0.29
N PRO A 178 -24.00 -11.92 1.02
CA PRO A 178 -22.90 -12.75 1.49
C PRO A 178 -23.17 -14.23 1.22
N LYS A 179 -22.21 -14.92 0.61
CA LYS A 179 -22.35 -16.34 0.24
C LYS A 179 -21.08 -17.16 0.34
N GLU A 180 -19.93 -16.54 0.60
CA GLU A 180 -18.63 -17.20 0.58
C GLU A 180 -17.61 -16.51 1.48
N VAL A 181 -16.63 -17.24 1.97
CA VAL A 181 -15.42 -16.71 2.59
C VAL A 181 -14.45 -16.32 1.49
N THR A 182 -13.93 -15.10 1.56
CA THR A 182 -13.06 -14.58 0.50
C THR A 182 -11.62 -14.41 0.99
N PHE A 183 -10.66 -14.87 0.19
CA PHE A 183 -9.24 -14.61 0.36
C PHE A 183 -8.70 -13.86 -0.87
N VAL A 184 -8.08 -12.71 -0.66
CA VAL A 184 -7.57 -11.85 -1.73
C VAL A 184 -6.06 -11.99 -1.84
N ASN A 185 -5.57 -12.15 -3.07
CA ASN A 185 -4.17 -12.29 -3.42
C ASN A 185 -3.56 -13.60 -2.90
N PRO A 186 -3.93 -14.77 -3.47
CA PRO A 186 -3.43 -16.08 -3.07
C PRO A 186 -1.95 -16.26 -3.41
N HIS A 187 -1.09 -15.78 -2.51
CA HIS A 187 0.37 -15.80 -2.63
C HIS A 187 0.99 -16.38 -1.34
N PRO A 188 2.14 -17.07 -1.38
CA PRO A 188 2.77 -17.70 -0.22
C PRO A 188 2.91 -16.76 0.99
N VAL A 189 3.43 -15.55 0.80
CA VAL A 189 3.57 -14.56 1.90
C VAL A 189 2.24 -14.07 2.46
N LYS A 190 1.14 -14.24 1.73
CA LYS A 190 -0.22 -13.91 2.19
C LYS A 190 -0.90 -15.10 2.88
N GLY A 191 -0.21 -16.24 3.00
CA GLY A 191 -0.67 -17.41 3.72
C GLY A 191 -1.58 -18.32 2.89
N VAL A 192 -1.33 -18.45 1.58
CA VAL A 192 -2.13 -19.29 0.69
C VAL A 192 -2.16 -20.75 1.13
N ASP A 193 -1.07 -21.28 1.67
CA ASP A 193 -1.01 -22.67 2.14
C ASP A 193 -1.94 -22.88 3.35
N LEU A 194 -1.88 -21.99 4.33
CA LEU A 194 -2.81 -22.00 5.47
C LEU A 194 -4.27 -21.82 4.99
N ALA A 195 -4.50 -20.99 3.98
CA ALA A 195 -5.85 -20.83 3.42
C ALA A 195 -6.36 -22.11 2.79
N PHE A 196 -5.55 -22.87 2.06
CA PHE A 196 -5.95 -24.19 1.52
C PHE A 196 -6.23 -25.21 2.61
N GLU A 197 -5.42 -25.26 3.69
CA GLU A 197 -5.69 -26.11 4.84
C GLU A 197 -7.04 -25.78 5.48
N ILE A 198 -7.37 -24.49 5.62
CA ILE A 198 -8.65 -24.03 6.17
C ILE A 198 -9.80 -24.45 5.24
N VAL A 199 -9.66 -24.30 3.92
CA VAL A 199 -10.64 -24.74 2.93
C VAL A 199 -10.93 -26.24 3.06
N ALA A 200 -9.88 -27.07 3.15
CA ALA A 200 -10.00 -28.51 3.31
C ALA A 200 -10.71 -28.92 4.62
N LEU A 201 -10.48 -28.16 5.69
CA LEU A 201 -11.13 -28.39 6.99
C LEU A 201 -12.60 -27.92 7.02
N CYS A 202 -13.05 -27.08 6.08
CA CYS A 202 -14.41 -26.51 6.07
C CYS A 202 -15.14 -26.82 4.76
N PRO A 203 -15.36 -28.11 4.42
CA PRO A 203 -16.00 -28.49 3.14
C PRO A 203 -17.43 -27.98 2.98
N GLU A 204 -18.10 -27.64 4.08
CA GLU A 204 -19.45 -27.08 4.13
C GLU A 204 -19.51 -25.57 3.85
N ILE A 205 -18.38 -24.87 3.87
CA ILE A 205 -18.29 -23.42 3.64
C ILE A 205 -17.78 -23.16 2.24
N PRO A 206 -18.49 -22.36 1.42
CA PRO A 206 -17.98 -21.92 0.13
C PRO A 206 -16.85 -20.89 0.27
N PHE A 207 -15.80 -21.04 -0.54
CA PHE A 207 -14.68 -20.12 -0.58
C PHE A 207 -14.47 -19.53 -1.97
N CYS A 208 -13.93 -18.31 -2.00
CA CYS A 208 -13.48 -17.63 -3.20
C CYS A 208 -12.07 -17.08 -2.99
N PHE A 209 -11.11 -17.53 -3.80
CA PHE A 209 -9.80 -16.89 -3.90
C PHE A 209 -9.84 -15.89 -5.05
N VAL A 210 -9.42 -14.65 -4.78
CA VAL A 210 -9.40 -13.56 -5.76
C VAL A 210 -7.95 -13.24 -6.11
N GLU A 211 -7.60 -13.36 -7.38
CA GLU A 211 -6.26 -13.05 -7.86
C GLU A 211 -5.88 -11.59 -7.57
N GLY A 212 -4.63 -11.37 -7.23
CA GLY A 212 -4.11 -10.06 -6.87
C GLY A 212 -2.84 -9.70 -7.65
N TRP A 213 -1.67 -10.07 -7.16
CA TRP A 213 -0.42 -9.82 -7.85
C TRP A 213 -0.31 -10.67 -9.11
N PRO A 214 0.36 -10.16 -10.16
CA PRO A 214 0.60 -10.96 -11.34
C PRO A 214 1.42 -12.21 -10.99
N MET A 215 0.98 -13.35 -11.50
CA MET A 215 1.67 -14.63 -11.42
C MET A 215 2.25 -14.98 -12.79
N ASN A 216 3.33 -15.75 -12.82
CA ASN A 216 3.80 -16.38 -14.06
C ASN A 216 2.89 -17.58 -14.42
N ALA A 217 3.10 -18.17 -15.61
CA ALA A 217 2.23 -19.25 -16.09
C ALA A 217 2.30 -20.53 -15.24
N GLU A 218 3.45 -20.80 -14.62
CA GLU A 218 3.66 -21.97 -13.76
C GLU A 218 2.95 -21.79 -12.42
N GLU A 219 3.13 -20.62 -11.76
CA GLU A 219 2.44 -20.24 -10.53
C GLU A 219 0.91 -20.25 -10.71
N GLN A 220 0.45 -19.77 -11.87
CA GLN A 220 -0.99 -19.75 -12.20
C GLN A 220 -1.55 -21.17 -12.35
N ALA A 221 -0.84 -22.05 -13.07
CA ALA A 221 -1.26 -23.42 -13.28
C ALA A 221 -1.28 -24.21 -11.95
N GLU A 222 -0.27 -24.02 -11.09
CA GLU A 222 -0.23 -24.64 -9.76
C GLU A 222 -1.43 -24.18 -8.89
N LEU A 223 -1.72 -22.90 -8.90
CA LEU A 223 -2.86 -22.37 -8.15
C LEU A 223 -4.19 -22.96 -8.65
N GLU A 224 -4.38 -23.02 -9.97
CA GLU A 224 -5.59 -23.59 -10.60
C GLU A 224 -5.76 -25.07 -10.28
N GLU A 225 -4.68 -25.86 -10.31
CA GLU A 225 -4.68 -27.28 -9.93
C GLU A 225 -5.10 -27.47 -8.47
N ARG A 226 -4.50 -26.69 -7.57
CA ARG A 226 -4.86 -26.72 -6.14
C ARG A 226 -6.32 -26.32 -5.88
N VAL A 227 -6.81 -25.31 -6.60
CA VAL A 227 -8.23 -24.90 -6.51
C VAL A 227 -9.16 -26.01 -7.00
N ALA A 228 -8.82 -26.66 -8.11
CA ALA A 228 -9.64 -27.75 -8.67
C ALA A 228 -9.76 -28.98 -7.74
N ALA A 229 -8.80 -29.17 -6.83
CA ALA A 229 -8.86 -30.24 -5.84
C ALA A 229 -9.89 -29.99 -4.71
N HIS A 230 -10.48 -28.78 -4.61
CA HIS A 230 -11.40 -28.40 -3.53
C HIS A 230 -12.76 -27.98 -4.11
N PRO A 231 -13.80 -28.83 -4.03
CA PRO A 231 -15.10 -28.56 -4.65
C PRO A 231 -15.86 -27.36 -4.04
N ASN A 232 -15.48 -26.93 -2.82
CA ASN A 232 -16.04 -25.78 -2.14
C ASN A 232 -15.23 -24.48 -2.38
N LEU A 233 -14.23 -24.50 -3.27
CA LEU A 233 -13.38 -23.36 -3.59
C LEU A 233 -13.49 -22.99 -5.06
N ARG A 234 -13.64 -21.69 -5.34
CA ARG A 234 -13.53 -21.15 -6.68
C ARG A 234 -12.41 -20.11 -6.77
N LEU A 235 -11.80 -19.97 -7.93
CA LEU A 235 -10.89 -18.89 -8.26
C LEU A 235 -11.63 -17.81 -9.03
N GLN A 236 -11.40 -16.55 -8.67
CA GLN A 236 -11.89 -15.38 -9.37
C GLN A 236 -10.73 -14.57 -9.91
N ALA A 237 -10.79 -14.24 -11.19
CA ALA A 237 -9.80 -13.36 -11.80
C ALA A 237 -9.76 -11.99 -11.10
N ARG A 238 -8.59 -11.35 -11.18
CA ARG A 238 -8.39 -10.00 -10.65
C ARG A 238 -9.44 -9.02 -11.17
N THR A 239 -10.01 -8.24 -10.27
CA THR A 239 -10.93 -7.15 -10.61
C THR A 239 -10.37 -5.79 -10.19
N HIS A 240 -10.82 -4.74 -10.88
CA HIS A 240 -10.57 -3.35 -10.50
C HIS A 240 -11.70 -2.76 -9.62
N ASP A 241 -12.85 -3.46 -9.54
CA ASP A 241 -13.97 -3.08 -8.69
C ASP A 241 -14.14 -4.07 -7.53
N MET A 242 -13.55 -3.75 -6.41
CA MET A 242 -13.63 -4.58 -5.21
C MET A 242 -15.04 -4.63 -4.59
N ARG A 243 -15.96 -3.79 -5.01
CA ARG A 243 -17.38 -3.87 -4.59
C ARG A 243 -18.03 -5.17 -5.02
N GLU A 244 -17.66 -5.70 -6.21
CA GLU A 244 -18.13 -7.00 -6.70
C GLU A 244 -17.69 -8.13 -5.77
N VAL A 245 -16.45 -8.06 -5.27
CA VAL A 245 -15.89 -9.03 -4.33
C VAL A 245 -16.58 -8.91 -2.98
N TYR A 246 -16.57 -7.72 -2.37
CA TYR A 246 -17.13 -7.52 -1.02
C TYR A 246 -18.65 -7.74 -0.95
N ARG A 247 -19.37 -7.58 -2.07
CA ARG A 247 -20.79 -7.92 -2.15
C ARG A 247 -21.07 -9.38 -1.80
N ALA A 248 -20.26 -10.31 -2.31
CA ALA A 248 -20.43 -11.75 -2.13
C ALA A 248 -19.75 -12.27 -0.86
N THR A 249 -18.82 -11.49 -0.30
CA THR A 249 -17.99 -11.91 0.84
C THR A 249 -18.82 -11.99 2.12
N HIS A 250 -18.87 -13.15 2.74
CA HIS A 250 -19.38 -13.33 4.10
C HIS A 250 -18.33 -12.87 5.10
N THR A 251 -17.17 -13.47 5.09
CA THR A 251 -16.03 -13.16 5.93
C THR A 251 -14.79 -12.99 5.06
N LEU A 252 -14.00 -11.96 5.30
CA LEU A 252 -12.70 -11.81 4.64
C LEU A 252 -11.64 -12.57 5.45
N LEU A 253 -10.95 -13.49 4.79
CA LEU A 253 -9.84 -14.26 5.34
C LEU A 253 -8.51 -13.59 4.98
N VAL A 254 -7.67 -13.26 5.98
CA VAL A 254 -6.38 -12.59 5.78
C VAL A 254 -5.30 -13.31 6.63
N PRO A 255 -4.90 -14.54 6.26
CA PRO A 255 -3.98 -15.37 7.04
C PRO A 255 -2.51 -15.03 6.73
N SER A 256 -2.21 -13.75 6.54
CA SER A 256 -0.90 -13.27 6.07
C SER A 256 0.23 -13.74 6.98
N GLN A 257 1.29 -14.27 6.35
CA GLN A 257 2.57 -14.61 6.99
C GLN A 257 3.54 -13.42 6.93
N TRP A 258 3.25 -12.47 6.06
CA TRP A 258 3.98 -11.24 5.87
C TRP A 258 3.66 -10.21 6.96
N GLU A 259 4.64 -9.43 7.40
CA GLU A 259 4.40 -8.27 8.27
C GLU A 259 3.71 -7.16 7.46
N GLU A 260 2.40 -7.22 7.36
CA GLU A 260 1.60 -6.22 6.65
C GLU A 260 1.85 -4.82 7.24
N ALA A 261 2.18 -3.86 6.41
CA ALA A 261 2.34 -2.50 6.90
C ALA A 261 1.00 -1.90 7.37
N TRP A 262 -0.12 -2.31 6.74
CA TRP A 262 -1.49 -1.94 7.14
C TRP A 262 -2.49 -3.09 6.96
N GLY A 263 -2.57 -3.67 5.74
CA GLY A 263 -3.63 -4.62 5.37
C GLY A 263 -4.87 -3.91 4.81
N ARG A 264 -4.72 -3.19 3.69
CA ARG A 264 -5.80 -2.40 3.07
C ARG A 264 -7.10 -3.16 2.89
N VAL A 265 -7.04 -4.41 2.44
CA VAL A 265 -8.22 -5.25 2.17
C VAL A 265 -9.13 -5.42 3.39
N ALA A 266 -8.56 -5.44 4.61
CA ALA A 266 -9.33 -5.51 5.84
C ALA A 266 -10.21 -4.26 6.03
N THR A 267 -9.62 -3.07 5.91
CA THR A 267 -10.36 -1.81 6.02
C THR A 267 -11.36 -1.63 4.88
N GLU A 268 -10.98 -2.01 3.66
CA GLU A 268 -11.85 -1.93 2.47
C GLU A 268 -13.11 -2.80 2.63
N ALA A 269 -12.97 -4.02 3.14
CA ALA A 269 -14.08 -4.94 3.41
C ALA A 269 -15.01 -4.40 4.51
N GLN A 270 -14.44 -3.79 5.55
CA GLN A 270 -15.21 -3.23 6.67
C GLN A 270 -16.14 -2.09 6.26
N PHE A 271 -15.84 -1.33 5.20
CA PHE A 271 -16.76 -0.31 4.67
C PHE A 271 -18.10 -0.88 4.23
N SER A 272 -18.14 -2.16 3.87
CA SER A 272 -19.37 -2.90 3.56
C SER A 272 -19.85 -3.79 4.70
N GLY A 273 -19.29 -3.67 5.90
CA GLY A 273 -19.66 -4.50 7.05
C GLY A 273 -19.24 -5.97 6.90
N VAL A 274 -18.17 -6.23 6.17
CA VAL A 274 -17.58 -7.58 6.08
C VAL A 274 -16.69 -7.81 7.29
N PRO A 275 -17.00 -8.79 8.17
CA PRO A 275 -16.10 -9.17 9.24
C PRO A 275 -14.79 -9.74 8.69
N VAL A 276 -13.70 -9.48 9.40
CA VAL A 276 -12.36 -9.91 8.98
C VAL A 276 -11.82 -10.95 9.95
N LEU A 277 -11.31 -12.05 9.43
CA LEU A 277 -10.51 -13.01 10.18
C LEU A 277 -9.06 -12.90 9.70
N ALA A 278 -8.17 -12.40 10.54
CA ALA A 278 -6.80 -12.06 10.15
C ALA A 278 -5.75 -12.62 11.10
N SER A 279 -4.52 -12.75 10.61
CA SER A 279 -3.35 -13.01 11.46
C SER A 279 -2.92 -11.77 12.24
N ASP A 280 -2.11 -11.97 13.27
CA ASP A 280 -1.51 -10.91 14.10
C ASP A 280 -0.28 -10.25 13.46
N ARG A 281 -0.06 -10.42 12.14
CA ARG A 281 1.14 -9.95 11.44
C ARG A 281 1.08 -8.45 11.13
N GLY A 282 2.11 -7.76 11.61
CA GLY A 282 2.32 -6.35 11.27
C GLY A 282 1.21 -5.42 11.73
N GLY A 283 0.72 -4.58 10.83
CA GLY A 283 -0.36 -3.63 11.06
C GLY A 283 -1.78 -4.22 10.97
N LEU A 284 -1.93 -5.53 10.70
CA LEU A 284 -3.25 -6.16 10.62
C LEU A 284 -4.10 -6.00 11.89
N PRO A 285 -3.57 -6.18 13.12
CA PRO A 285 -4.35 -5.93 14.32
C PRO A 285 -4.93 -4.51 14.39
N GLU A 286 -4.14 -3.51 13.94
CA GLU A 286 -4.60 -2.11 13.88
C GLU A 286 -5.63 -1.88 12.77
N ALA A 287 -5.51 -2.54 11.63
CA ALA A 287 -6.46 -2.42 10.53
C ALA A 287 -7.81 -3.09 10.83
N VAL A 288 -7.77 -4.27 11.45
CA VAL A 288 -8.94 -5.10 11.77
C VAL A 288 -9.72 -4.56 12.98
N GLY A 289 -9.03 -4.24 14.09
CA GLY A 289 -9.66 -3.77 15.33
C GLY A 289 -10.86 -4.63 15.75
N PRO A 290 -11.90 -4.03 16.33
CA PRO A 290 -13.11 -4.75 16.72
C PRO A 290 -13.98 -5.22 15.55
N GLY A 291 -13.65 -4.82 14.31
CA GLY A 291 -14.38 -5.23 13.09
C GLY A 291 -14.03 -6.61 12.59
N GLY A 292 -13.43 -7.46 13.42
CA GLY A 292 -13.06 -8.82 13.07
C GLY A 292 -12.37 -9.53 14.23
N ARG A 293 -11.75 -10.67 13.92
CA ARG A 293 -10.96 -11.46 14.86
C ARG A 293 -9.52 -11.58 14.37
N VAL A 294 -8.57 -11.35 15.26
CA VAL A 294 -7.14 -11.54 15.01
C VAL A 294 -6.69 -12.82 15.71
N LEU A 295 -6.02 -13.69 14.95
CA LEU A 295 -5.47 -14.95 15.44
C LEU A 295 -3.93 -14.91 15.34
N PRO A 296 -3.21 -15.66 16.18
CA PRO A 296 -1.78 -15.85 15.99
C PRO A 296 -1.48 -16.38 14.58
N HIS A 297 -0.47 -15.82 13.92
CA HIS A 297 -0.12 -16.21 12.52
C HIS A 297 0.34 -17.67 12.42
N ASP A 298 0.85 -18.24 13.52
CA ASP A 298 1.27 -19.63 13.67
C ASP A 298 0.17 -20.54 14.24
N ALA A 299 -1.05 -20.01 14.46
CA ALA A 299 -2.17 -20.82 14.90
C ALA A 299 -2.50 -21.89 13.85
N PRO A 300 -2.77 -23.14 14.27
CA PRO A 300 -3.10 -24.22 13.35
C PRO A 300 -4.38 -23.92 12.57
N ALA A 301 -4.49 -24.45 11.36
CA ALA A 301 -5.66 -24.25 10.49
C ALA A 301 -6.99 -24.61 11.18
N SER A 302 -6.99 -25.56 12.12
CA SER A 302 -8.16 -25.93 12.92
C SER A 302 -8.70 -24.79 13.78
N THR A 303 -7.84 -23.92 14.32
CA THR A 303 -8.25 -22.71 15.05
C THR A 303 -8.96 -21.71 14.15
N TRP A 304 -8.44 -21.51 12.93
CA TRP A 304 -9.05 -20.66 11.90
C TRP A 304 -10.40 -21.23 11.44
N ALA A 305 -10.46 -22.55 11.19
CA ALA A 305 -11.68 -23.25 10.81
C ALA A 305 -12.78 -23.12 11.90
N ALA A 306 -12.42 -23.24 13.17
CA ALA A 306 -13.36 -23.06 14.27
C ALA A 306 -13.91 -21.62 14.30
N ALA A 307 -13.06 -20.62 14.16
CA ALA A 307 -13.47 -19.21 14.12
C ALA A 307 -14.37 -18.90 12.91
N LEU A 308 -14.09 -19.48 11.73
CA LEU A 308 -14.96 -19.34 10.56
C LEU A 308 -16.32 -20.00 10.75
N ARG A 309 -16.37 -21.19 11.33
CA ARG A 309 -17.64 -21.89 11.62
C ARG A 309 -18.51 -21.12 12.61
N GLU A 310 -17.90 -20.46 13.59
CA GLU A 310 -18.64 -19.60 14.52
C GLU A 310 -19.33 -18.44 13.77
N TYR A 311 -18.61 -17.74 12.86
CA TYR A 311 -19.19 -16.69 12.03
C TYR A 311 -20.21 -17.24 11.02
N TRP A 312 -20.00 -18.45 10.49
CA TRP A 312 -20.86 -19.04 9.48
C TRP A 312 -22.14 -19.62 10.06
N GLY A 313 -22.06 -20.24 11.24
CA GLY A 313 -23.16 -21.00 11.86
C GLY A 313 -23.98 -20.20 12.87
N ASP A 314 -23.48 -19.09 13.39
CA ASP A 314 -24.18 -18.26 14.39
C ASP A 314 -24.49 -16.87 13.81
N ALA A 315 -25.75 -16.68 13.44
CA ALA A 315 -26.21 -15.43 12.85
C ALA A 315 -26.06 -14.22 13.80
N ALA A 316 -26.16 -14.41 15.12
CA ALA A 316 -26.03 -13.33 16.09
C ALA A 316 -24.56 -12.89 16.21
N VAL A 317 -23.63 -13.85 16.27
CA VAL A 317 -22.19 -13.59 16.29
C VAL A 317 -21.76 -12.88 15.01
N TYR A 318 -22.23 -13.38 13.87
CA TYR A 318 -21.94 -12.76 12.56
C TYR A 318 -22.47 -11.33 12.48
N GLN A 319 -23.73 -11.11 12.88
CA GLN A 319 -24.35 -9.78 12.82
C GLN A 319 -23.59 -8.78 13.72
N ALA A 320 -23.24 -9.19 14.95
CA ALA A 320 -22.45 -8.35 15.85
C ALA A 320 -21.08 -7.99 15.26
N ALA A 321 -20.38 -8.96 14.63
CA ALA A 321 -19.10 -8.71 13.97
C ALA A 321 -19.25 -7.78 12.75
N SER A 322 -20.32 -7.92 11.97
CA SER A 322 -20.62 -7.06 10.82
C SER A 322 -20.92 -5.61 11.25
N GLU A 323 -21.69 -5.42 12.31
CA GLU A 323 -21.96 -4.10 12.88
C GLU A 323 -20.70 -3.44 13.45
N ALA A 324 -19.86 -4.21 14.15
CA ALA A 324 -18.57 -3.74 14.63
C ALA A 324 -17.64 -3.35 13.47
N ALA A 325 -17.62 -4.09 12.36
CA ALA A 325 -16.87 -3.76 11.16
C ALA A 325 -17.31 -2.42 10.56
N LEU A 326 -18.63 -2.21 10.38
CA LEU A 326 -19.18 -0.94 9.91
C LEU A 326 -18.88 0.23 10.84
N ALA A 327 -18.95 0.04 12.14
CA ALA A 327 -18.63 1.05 13.13
C ALA A 327 -17.14 1.40 13.07
N TYR A 328 -16.27 0.40 12.99
CA TYR A 328 -14.82 0.60 12.95
C TYR A 328 -14.35 1.25 11.64
N ALA A 329 -15.02 0.99 10.52
CA ALA A 329 -14.74 1.65 9.25
C ALA A 329 -15.00 3.17 9.26
N LYS A 330 -15.72 3.67 10.26
CA LYS A 330 -16.03 5.11 10.43
C LYS A 330 -15.14 5.81 11.47
N ARG A 331 -14.10 5.11 11.98
CA ARG A 331 -13.21 5.70 12.99
C ARG A 331 -12.47 6.94 12.49
N ALA A 332 -12.24 7.88 13.38
CA ALA A 332 -11.65 9.16 13.06
C ALA A 332 -10.23 9.07 12.45
N GLU A 333 -9.50 8.00 12.79
CA GLU A 333 -8.12 7.80 12.36
C GLU A 333 -7.96 7.45 10.89
N ILE A 334 -9.04 7.07 10.20
CA ILE A 334 -9.05 6.83 8.74
C ILE A 334 -10.00 7.78 8.01
N ASP A 335 -10.55 8.77 8.70
CA ASP A 335 -11.39 9.80 8.07
C ASP A 335 -10.58 10.53 6.98
N PRO A 336 -11.04 10.58 5.72
CA PRO A 336 -10.28 11.15 4.62
C PRO A 336 -9.95 12.63 4.83
N ALA A 337 -10.87 13.42 5.36
CA ALA A 337 -10.66 14.84 5.54
C ALA A 337 -9.58 15.10 6.61
N ARG A 338 -9.59 14.32 7.68
CA ARG A 338 -8.56 14.38 8.74
C ARG A 338 -7.19 13.92 8.22
N GLN A 339 -7.14 12.83 7.46
CA GLN A 339 -5.88 12.32 6.89
C GLN A 339 -5.26 13.35 5.94
N ILE A 340 -6.04 13.97 5.07
CA ILE A 340 -5.54 15.00 4.16
C ILE A 340 -5.11 16.26 4.91
N ALA A 341 -5.87 16.72 5.88
CA ALA A 341 -5.49 17.87 6.70
C ALA A 341 -4.17 17.61 7.48
N ALA A 342 -4.01 16.41 8.02
CA ALA A 342 -2.76 16.00 8.68
C ALA A 342 -1.58 15.98 7.70
N LEU A 343 -1.75 15.44 6.50
CA LEU A 343 -0.70 15.45 5.48
C LEU A 343 -0.35 16.88 5.06
N GLU A 344 -1.34 17.76 4.84
CA GLU A 344 -1.08 19.17 4.51
C GLU A 344 -0.28 19.88 5.61
N ALA A 345 -0.61 19.61 6.87
CA ALA A 345 0.12 20.18 8.02
C ALA A 345 1.58 19.72 8.04
N ILE A 346 1.81 18.41 7.87
CA ILE A 346 3.16 17.82 7.82
C ILE A 346 3.98 18.41 6.66
N LEU A 347 3.38 18.50 5.46
CA LEU A 347 4.05 19.10 4.30
C LEU A 347 4.32 20.59 4.50
N ALA A 348 3.40 21.35 5.09
CA ALA A 348 3.61 22.75 5.39
C ALA A 348 4.68 22.98 6.46
N GLU A 349 4.74 22.12 7.45
CA GLU A 349 5.82 22.15 8.46
C GLU A 349 7.18 21.86 7.84
N SER A 350 7.27 20.91 6.89
CA SER A 350 8.52 20.56 6.23
C SER A 350 9.09 21.70 5.38
N LEU A 351 8.27 22.65 4.93
CA LEU A 351 8.75 23.85 4.23
C LEU A 351 9.65 24.75 5.12
N ARG A 352 9.61 24.56 6.42
CA ARG A 352 10.48 25.29 7.39
C ARG A 352 11.82 24.59 7.57
N ASP A 353 11.91 23.32 7.18
CA ASP A 353 13.13 22.52 7.23
C ASP A 353 13.95 22.83 5.98
N ILE A 354 14.72 23.91 6.00
CA ILE A 354 15.53 24.31 4.84
C ILE A 354 16.76 23.40 4.77
N PRO A 355 16.94 22.63 3.71
CA PRO A 355 18.16 21.87 3.50
C PRO A 355 19.37 22.82 3.49
N PRO A 356 20.49 22.49 4.18
CA PRO A 356 21.66 23.33 4.15
C PRO A 356 22.19 23.51 2.71
N PRO A 357 22.67 24.71 2.33
CA PRO A 357 23.12 25.01 0.97
C PRO A 357 24.24 24.03 0.57
N ALA A 358 24.25 23.66 -0.71
CA ALA A 358 25.14 22.64 -1.30
C ALA A 358 26.64 22.89 -1.03
N THR A 359 27.04 24.13 -0.81
CA THR A 359 28.45 24.55 -0.52
C THR A 359 29.01 24.13 0.83
N GLN A 360 28.18 23.67 1.78
CA GLN A 360 28.66 23.22 3.10
C GLN A 360 28.84 21.69 3.19
N ARG A 361 28.52 20.94 2.13
CA ARG A 361 28.52 19.46 2.15
C ARG A 361 29.78 18.81 1.60
N GLU A 362 30.56 19.51 0.77
CA GLU A 362 31.82 18.97 0.25
C GLU A 362 32.88 18.81 1.36
N GLY A 363 32.75 19.54 2.47
CA GLY A 363 33.66 19.43 3.62
C GLY A 363 33.38 18.24 4.55
N ALA A 364 32.12 17.74 4.60
CA ALA A 364 31.75 16.63 5.50
C ALA A 364 31.99 15.23 4.88
N LEU A 365 31.95 15.13 3.56
CA LEU A 365 32.26 13.88 2.83
C LEU A 365 33.78 13.69 2.56
N ALA A 366 34.57 14.73 2.76
CA ALA A 366 36.04 14.66 2.64
C ALA A 366 36.75 14.34 3.98
N SER A 367 36.01 14.26 5.08
CA SER A 367 36.53 14.00 6.44
C SER A 367 35.99 12.69 7.08
N ALA A 368 35.28 11.86 6.33
CA ALA A 368 34.90 10.48 6.65
C ALA A 368 35.50 9.54 5.60
#